data_a2a6937d55a6b46a250eba635a1e8a7b
#
_entry.id   a2a6937d55a6b46a250eba635a1e8a7b
#
_cell.length_a   1.000
_cell.length_b   1.000
_cell.length_c   1.000
_cell.angle_alpha   90.00
_cell.angle_beta   90.00
_cell.angle_gamma   90.00
#
_symmetry.space_group_name_H-M   'P 1'
#
loop_
_entity.id
_entity.type
_entity.pdbx_description
1 polymer ?
#
loop_
_entity_poly.entity_id
_entity_poly.type
_entity_poly.pdbx_seq_one_letter_code
_entity_poly.pdbx_strand_id
1 'polypeptide(L)'
;MHRSIDPIELTLYHDVLCGWSFLAHERLSQLCEEFEPLVRLRLRPFAVRVEPRIPSRWECASEASALRKVARETEGRGIVPDLWRSTDPPRTSLPPLLALHAATIVAGQKGMRRLLAELRRAALFHGINISREDVILEVAGSCGLDMHRFANAFFSDHTRRAVLDQHEEALARGIDSVPTLIVGDEWMLSGARSLGEYRSTIRRFIRQQGLRMPERIVH
;
A
#
# COMPACT_ATOMS: atom_id res chain seq x y z
N MET A 1 -7.01 -5.37 36.82
CA MET A 1 -5.88 -5.01 35.94
C MET A 1 -6.21 -5.51 34.54
N HIS A 2 -6.70 -4.65 33.64
CA HIS A 2 -6.81 -4.99 32.21
C HIS A 2 -5.39 -5.05 31.66
N ARG A 3 -4.87 -6.23 31.35
CA ARG A 3 -3.69 -6.35 30.50
C ARG A 3 -4.06 -5.72 29.15
N SER A 4 -3.45 -4.61 28.82
CA SER A 4 -3.46 -4.09 27.45
C SER A 4 -2.87 -5.20 26.56
N ILE A 5 -3.70 -5.80 25.74
CA ILE A 5 -3.25 -6.80 24.77
C ILE A 5 -2.71 -5.98 23.59
N ASP A 6 -1.43 -6.17 23.26
CA ASP A 6 -0.87 -5.54 22.06
C ASP A 6 -1.63 -6.07 20.83
N PRO A 7 -2.09 -5.19 19.94
CA PRO A 7 -2.81 -5.62 18.77
C PRO A 7 -1.92 -6.46 17.83
N ILE A 8 -2.52 -7.52 17.26
CA ILE A 8 -1.87 -8.31 16.21
C ILE A 8 -1.56 -7.40 15.02
N GLU A 9 -0.30 -7.34 14.62
CA GLU A 9 0.11 -6.55 13.48
C GLU A 9 -0.22 -7.29 12.17
N LEU A 10 -0.93 -6.61 11.28
CA LEU A 10 -1.18 -7.00 9.91
C LEU A 10 -0.24 -6.19 9.02
N THR A 11 0.91 -6.76 8.63
CA THR A 11 1.90 -6.06 7.81
C THR A 11 1.62 -6.31 6.33
N LEU A 12 1.16 -5.28 5.61
CA LEU A 12 0.93 -5.34 4.17
C LEU A 12 2.10 -4.73 3.41
N TYR A 13 2.84 -5.57 2.69
CA TYR A 13 3.81 -5.13 1.70
C TYR A 13 3.08 -4.72 0.42
N HIS A 14 3.35 -3.50 -0.06
CA HIS A 14 2.59 -2.91 -1.14
C HIS A 14 3.42 -2.01 -2.04
N ASP A 15 2.96 -1.87 -3.27
CA ASP A 15 3.38 -0.83 -4.22
C ASP A 15 2.21 0.10 -4.50
N VAL A 16 2.48 1.41 -4.64
CA VAL A 16 1.43 2.42 -4.85
C VAL A 16 0.75 2.27 -6.21
N LEU A 17 1.52 1.85 -7.25
CA LEU A 17 1.05 1.64 -8.62
C LEU A 17 0.31 0.31 -8.81
N CYS A 18 0.42 -0.60 -7.84
CA CYS A 18 -0.19 -1.93 -7.94
C CYS A 18 -1.68 -1.89 -7.55
N GLY A 19 -2.56 -2.14 -8.51
CA GLY A 19 -4.01 -2.20 -8.28
C GLY A 19 -4.42 -3.33 -7.32
N TRP A 20 -3.72 -4.46 -7.33
CA TRP A 20 -3.97 -5.54 -6.38
C TRP A 20 -3.57 -5.15 -4.95
N SER A 21 -2.51 -4.34 -4.79
CA SER A 21 -2.14 -3.76 -3.49
C SER A 21 -3.19 -2.76 -2.99
N PHE A 22 -3.84 -2.04 -3.90
CA PHE A 22 -4.98 -1.20 -3.56
C PHE A 22 -6.13 -2.03 -2.99
N LEU A 23 -6.58 -3.10 -3.68
CA LEU A 23 -7.67 -3.97 -3.20
C LEU A 23 -7.34 -4.60 -1.83
N ALA A 24 -6.13 -5.11 -1.67
CA ALA A 24 -5.71 -5.71 -0.41
C ALA A 24 -5.77 -4.69 0.74
N HIS A 25 -5.31 -3.45 0.51
CA HIS A 25 -5.36 -2.38 1.49
C HIS A 25 -6.78 -2.01 1.90
N GLU A 26 -7.69 -1.82 0.92
CA GLU A 26 -9.10 -1.49 1.19
C GLU A 26 -9.79 -2.59 2.03
N ARG A 27 -9.62 -3.86 1.63
CA ARG A 27 -10.17 -5.02 2.35
C ARG A 27 -9.62 -5.17 3.76
N LEU A 28 -8.31 -4.99 3.92
CA LEU A 28 -7.68 -5.07 5.24
C LEU A 28 -8.05 -3.89 6.14
N SER A 29 -8.20 -2.69 5.59
CA SER A 29 -8.68 -1.52 6.35
C SER A 29 -10.08 -1.76 6.92
N GLN A 30 -11.00 -2.28 6.10
CA GLN A 30 -12.35 -2.66 6.55
C GLN A 30 -12.31 -3.74 7.66
N LEU A 31 -11.39 -4.70 7.55
CA LEU A 31 -11.25 -5.75 8.58
C LEU A 31 -10.60 -5.22 9.86
N CYS A 32 -9.72 -4.22 9.77
CA CYS A 32 -9.19 -3.58 10.96
C CYS A 32 -10.29 -2.88 11.77
N GLU A 33 -11.26 -2.26 11.12
CA GLU A 33 -12.45 -1.69 11.79
C GLU A 33 -13.34 -2.81 12.39
N GLU A 34 -13.49 -3.95 11.68
CA GLU A 34 -14.27 -5.10 12.18
C GLU A 34 -13.65 -5.73 13.42
N PHE A 35 -12.32 -5.78 13.51
CA PHE A 35 -11.58 -6.47 14.57
C PHE A 35 -10.92 -5.54 15.60
N GLU A 36 -11.23 -4.23 15.59
CA GLU A 36 -10.72 -3.30 16.60
C GLU A 36 -11.11 -3.74 18.02
N PRO A 37 -10.21 -3.66 19.01
CA PRO A 37 -8.81 -3.20 18.96
C PRO A 37 -7.79 -4.33 18.77
N LEU A 38 -8.17 -5.52 18.34
CA LEU A 38 -7.33 -6.73 18.31
C LEU A 38 -6.30 -6.74 17.19
N VAL A 39 -6.52 -5.97 16.12
CA VAL A 39 -5.61 -5.94 14.97
C VAL A 39 -5.25 -4.51 14.58
N ARG A 40 -4.08 -4.35 13.97
CA ARG A 40 -3.58 -3.07 13.45
C ARG A 40 -2.91 -3.28 12.11
N LEU A 41 -3.29 -2.49 11.09
CA LEU A 41 -2.67 -2.53 9.77
C LEU A 41 -1.42 -1.63 9.75
N ARG A 42 -0.32 -2.23 9.27
CA ARG A 42 0.93 -1.56 8.97
C ARG A 42 1.27 -1.72 7.49
N LEU A 43 1.57 -0.63 6.82
CA LEU A 43 2.02 -0.63 5.43
C LEU A 43 3.55 -0.64 5.37
N ARG A 44 4.12 -1.50 4.53
CA ARG A 44 5.54 -1.58 4.23
C ARG A 44 5.76 -1.41 2.74
N PRO A 45 6.71 -0.57 2.33
CA PRO A 45 7.01 -0.38 0.91
C PRO A 45 7.65 -1.63 0.31
N PHE A 46 7.24 -1.93 -0.93
CA PHE A 46 7.91 -2.89 -1.79
C PHE A 46 7.84 -2.39 -3.22
N ALA A 47 8.95 -1.92 -3.77
CA ALA A 47 8.98 -1.41 -5.13
C ALA A 47 9.01 -2.57 -6.13
N VAL A 48 7.96 -2.74 -6.92
CA VAL A 48 7.92 -3.75 -8.01
C VAL A 48 8.96 -3.44 -9.09
N ARG A 49 9.28 -2.16 -9.25
CA ARG A 49 10.29 -1.68 -10.18
C ARG A 49 11.18 -0.65 -9.50
N VAL A 50 12.32 -1.09 -8.98
CA VAL A 50 13.30 -0.22 -8.29
C VAL A 50 14.01 0.66 -9.30
N GLU A 51 14.66 0.03 -10.30
CA GLU A 51 15.44 0.75 -11.29
C GLU A 51 14.57 1.38 -12.38
N PRO A 52 14.80 2.65 -12.71
CA PRO A 52 14.07 3.33 -13.77
C PRO A 52 14.38 2.72 -15.14
N ARG A 53 13.36 2.25 -15.84
CA ARG A 53 13.46 1.79 -17.22
C ARG A 53 12.15 1.98 -17.97
N ILE A 54 12.24 2.14 -19.27
CA ILE A 54 11.05 2.20 -20.13
C ILE A 54 10.42 0.80 -20.15
N PRO A 55 9.16 0.66 -19.71
CA PRO A 55 8.49 -0.64 -19.78
C PRO A 55 8.23 -1.04 -21.25
N SER A 56 8.33 -2.32 -21.52
CA SER A 56 7.99 -2.88 -22.83
C SER A 56 6.48 -2.76 -23.08
N ARG A 57 6.09 -2.84 -24.36
CA ARG A 57 4.66 -2.88 -24.75
C ARG A 57 3.92 -4.05 -24.08
N TRP A 58 4.59 -5.18 -23.91
CA TRP A 58 4.02 -6.35 -23.27
C TRP A 58 3.75 -6.10 -21.77
N GLU A 59 4.70 -5.49 -21.07
CA GLU A 59 4.55 -5.11 -19.65
C GLU A 59 3.40 -4.12 -19.49
N CYS A 60 3.35 -3.07 -20.31
CA CYS A 60 2.25 -2.11 -20.28
C CYS A 60 0.89 -2.79 -20.53
N ALA A 61 0.81 -3.71 -21.49
CA ALA A 61 -0.40 -4.46 -21.76
C ALA A 61 -0.81 -5.39 -20.61
N SER A 62 0.17 -6.01 -19.94
CA SER A 62 -0.03 -6.87 -18.77
C SER A 62 -0.58 -6.06 -17.60
N GLU A 63 0.05 -4.93 -17.26
CA GLU A 63 -0.41 -4.04 -16.20
C GLU A 63 -1.79 -3.45 -16.46
N ALA A 64 -2.04 -2.98 -17.71
CA ALA A 64 -3.37 -2.54 -18.10
C ALA A 64 -4.42 -3.65 -17.99
N SER A 65 -4.05 -4.91 -18.30
CA SER A 65 -4.92 -6.07 -18.12
C SER A 65 -5.20 -6.35 -16.64
N ALA A 66 -4.18 -6.24 -15.78
CA ALA A 66 -4.32 -6.38 -14.33
C ALA A 66 -5.29 -5.34 -13.77
N LEU A 67 -5.15 -4.05 -14.15
CA LEU A 67 -6.08 -3.00 -13.71
C LEU A 67 -7.51 -3.25 -14.18
N ARG A 68 -7.73 -3.76 -15.39
CA ARG A 68 -9.09 -4.15 -15.83
C ARG A 68 -9.69 -5.29 -15.00
N LYS A 69 -8.87 -6.21 -14.48
CA LYS A 69 -9.36 -7.26 -13.56
C LYS A 69 -9.70 -6.66 -12.20
N VAL A 70 -8.83 -5.80 -11.66
CA VAL A 70 -9.06 -5.06 -10.41
C VAL A 70 -10.34 -4.21 -10.48
N ALA A 71 -10.60 -3.54 -11.61
CA ALA A 71 -11.80 -2.73 -11.84
C ALA A 71 -13.13 -3.51 -11.78
N ARG A 72 -13.09 -4.85 -11.87
CA ARG A 72 -14.28 -5.72 -11.74
C ARG A 72 -14.61 -6.03 -10.27
N GLU A 73 -13.66 -5.86 -9.38
CA GLU A 73 -13.86 -6.02 -7.94
C GLU A 73 -14.65 -4.84 -7.37
N THR A 74 -15.37 -5.07 -6.29
CA THR A 74 -16.24 -4.04 -5.68
C THR A 74 -15.47 -2.78 -5.30
N GLU A 75 -14.34 -2.95 -4.64
CA GLU A 75 -13.47 -1.85 -4.18
C GLU A 75 -12.70 -1.19 -5.33
N GLY A 76 -12.54 -1.90 -6.45
CA GLY A 76 -11.82 -1.44 -7.64
C GLY A 76 -12.66 -0.68 -8.66
N ARG A 77 -13.97 -0.47 -8.42
CA ARG A 77 -14.86 0.22 -9.36
C ARG A 77 -14.35 1.63 -9.66
N GLY A 78 -14.27 1.95 -10.95
CA GLY A 78 -13.76 3.23 -11.42
C GLY A 78 -12.25 3.27 -11.70
N ILE A 79 -11.51 2.21 -11.39
CA ILE A 79 -10.10 2.09 -11.78
C ILE A 79 -10.00 1.97 -13.30
N VAL A 80 -9.07 2.72 -13.89
CA VAL A 80 -8.83 2.78 -15.34
C VAL A 80 -7.44 2.25 -15.70
N PRO A 81 -7.27 1.62 -16.87
CA PRO A 81 -5.98 1.11 -17.32
C PRO A 81 -5.11 2.19 -18.00
N ASP A 82 -5.54 3.45 -18.02
CA ASP A 82 -5.03 4.50 -18.90
C ASP A 82 -3.58 4.88 -18.60
N LEU A 83 -3.16 4.79 -17.34
CA LEU A 83 -1.76 4.98 -16.95
C LEU A 83 -0.79 4.15 -17.79
N TRP A 84 -1.10 2.87 -17.98
CA TRP A 84 -0.25 1.93 -18.73
C TRP A 84 -0.52 1.92 -20.25
N ARG A 85 -1.49 2.70 -20.71
CA ARG A 85 -1.82 2.92 -22.12
C ARG A 85 -1.39 4.29 -22.61
N SER A 86 -0.88 5.13 -21.73
CA SER A 86 -0.40 6.47 -22.03
C SER A 86 0.93 6.44 -22.78
N THR A 87 1.34 7.59 -23.29
CA THR A 87 2.67 7.80 -23.91
C THR A 87 3.78 7.97 -22.85
N ASP A 88 3.40 8.13 -21.57
CA ASP A 88 4.30 8.30 -20.44
C ASP A 88 3.97 7.29 -19.31
N PRO A 89 4.19 5.99 -19.53
CA PRO A 89 3.97 4.99 -18.49
C PRO A 89 5.04 5.06 -17.41
N PRO A 90 4.73 4.62 -16.16
CA PRO A 90 5.69 4.62 -15.04
C PRO A 90 6.97 3.84 -15.37
N ARG A 91 8.12 4.49 -15.18
CA ARG A 91 9.45 3.88 -15.38
C ARG A 91 9.99 3.19 -14.15
N THR A 92 9.54 3.60 -12.98
CA THR A 92 9.87 3.06 -11.66
C THR A 92 8.69 3.24 -10.72
N SER A 93 8.59 2.44 -9.68
CA SER A 93 7.60 2.61 -8.61
C SER A 93 8.21 3.17 -7.32
N LEU A 94 9.51 3.48 -7.34
CA LEU A 94 10.22 3.96 -6.16
C LEU A 94 9.77 5.37 -5.71
N PRO A 95 9.63 6.41 -6.59
CA PRO A 95 9.32 7.76 -6.15
C PRO A 95 8.04 7.89 -5.30
N PRO A 96 6.89 7.27 -5.63
CA PRO A 96 5.72 7.36 -4.76
C PRO A 96 5.93 6.70 -3.40
N LEU A 97 6.77 5.66 -3.28
CA LEU A 97 7.12 5.06 -1.99
C LEU A 97 8.02 5.98 -1.15
N LEU A 98 8.98 6.68 -1.80
CA LEU A 98 9.77 7.73 -1.15
C LEU A 98 8.88 8.84 -0.62
N ALA A 99 7.88 9.26 -1.41
CA ALA A 99 6.92 10.29 -1.02
C ALA A 99 6.12 9.90 0.23
N LEU A 100 5.68 8.63 0.34
CA LEU A 100 4.99 8.14 1.54
C LEU A 100 5.89 8.17 2.77
N HIS A 101 7.16 7.79 2.61
CA HIS A 101 8.12 7.86 3.72
C HIS A 101 8.36 9.32 4.15
N ALA A 102 8.57 10.23 3.20
CA ALA A 102 8.71 11.66 3.47
C ALA A 102 7.47 12.24 4.17
N ALA A 103 6.27 11.89 3.72
CA ALA A 103 5.02 12.31 4.36
C ALA A 103 4.91 11.78 5.81
N THR A 104 5.42 10.57 6.07
CA THR A 104 5.49 10.03 7.43
C THR A 104 6.40 10.86 8.33
N ILE A 105 7.55 11.29 7.82
CA ILE A 105 8.50 12.17 8.56
C ILE A 105 7.86 13.52 8.89
N VAL A 106 7.13 14.11 7.92
CA VAL A 106 6.61 15.48 8.04
C VAL A 106 5.30 15.57 8.81
N ALA A 107 4.40 14.61 8.61
CA ALA A 107 3.02 14.66 9.07
C ALA A 107 2.51 13.35 9.69
N GLY A 108 3.42 12.43 10.02
CA GLY A 108 3.10 11.14 10.64
C GLY A 108 2.20 10.25 9.77
N GLN A 109 1.63 9.22 10.38
CA GLN A 109 0.80 8.23 9.69
C GLN A 109 -0.45 8.84 9.03
N LYS A 110 -1.03 9.89 9.62
CA LYS A 110 -2.20 10.57 9.06
C LYS A 110 -1.88 11.26 7.73
N GLY A 111 -0.76 11.99 7.68
CA GLY A 111 -0.29 12.64 6.45
C GLY A 111 0.07 11.63 5.37
N MET A 112 0.76 10.56 5.73
CA MET A 112 1.11 9.47 4.82
C MET A 112 -0.14 8.81 4.22
N ARG A 113 -1.14 8.47 5.03
CA ARG A 113 -2.39 7.85 4.54
C ARG A 113 -3.16 8.77 3.60
N ARG A 114 -3.20 10.08 3.89
CA ARG A 114 -3.82 11.06 3.00
C ARG A 114 -3.08 11.12 1.65
N LEU A 115 -1.77 11.22 1.67
CA LEU A 115 -0.96 11.22 0.45
C LEU A 115 -1.11 9.92 -0.35
N LEU A 116 -1.11 8.76 0.31
CA LEU A 116 -1.33 7.46 -0.33
C LEU A 116 -2.66 7.41 -1.07
N ALA A 117 -3.74 7.88 -0.45
CA ALA A 117 -5.06 7.91 -1.06
C ALA A 117 -5.08 8.79 -2.33
N GLU A 118 -4.50 9.99 -2.27
CA GLU A 118 -4.44 10.91 -3.40
C GLU A 118 -3.52 10.42 -4.53
N LEU A 119 -2.36 9.87 -4.21
CA LEU A 119 -1.47 9.26 -5.22
C LEU A 119 -2.16 8.07 -5.93
N ARG A 120 -2.83 7.21 -5.19
CA ARG A 120 -3.60 6.11 -5.78
C ARG A 120 -4.77 6.61 -6.62
N ARG A 121 -5.46 7.65 -6.18
CA ARG A 121 -6.52 8.28 -6.96
C ARG A 121 -5.99 8.83 -8.27
N ALA A 122 -4.88 9.56 -8.25
CA ALA A 122 -4.24 10.09 -9.45
C ALA A 122 -3.83 8.96 -10.41
N ALA A 123 -3.15 7.91 -9.92
CA ALA A 123 -2.63 6.84 -10.76
C ALA A 123 -3.70 5.88 -11.25
N LEU A 124 -4.54 5.35 -10.35
CA LEU A 124 -5.44 4.24 -10.65
C LEU A 124 -6.78 4.70 -11.22
N PHE A 125 -7.26 5.90 -10.84
CA PHE A 125 -8.57 6.39 -11.28
C PHE A 125 -8.48 7.48 -12.37
N HIS A 126 -7.33 8.18 -12.46
CA HIS A 126 -7.15 9.25 -13.45
C HIS A 126 -6.02 8.96 -14.46
N GLY A 127 -5.30 7.83 -14.31
CA GLY A 127 -4.25 7.45 -15.25
C GLY A 127 -3.03 8.37 -15.26
N ILE A 128 -2.79 9.09 -14.16
CA ILE A 128 -1.68 10.05 -14.03
C ILE A 128 -0.41 9.35 -13.58
N ASN A 129 0.72 9.64 -14.22
CA ASN A 129 2.01 9.04 -13.91
C ASN A 129 2.63 9.62 -12.63
N ILE A 130 2.35 8.98 -11.49
CA ILE A 130 2.92 9.35 -10.18
C ILE A 130 4.37 8.88 -9.97
N SER A 131 5.05 8.30 -10.97
CA SER A 131 6.49 8.09 -10.89
C SER A 131 7.28 9.38 -11.20
N ARG A 132 6.60 10.43 -11.63
CA ARG A 132 7.14 11.76 -11.87
C ARG A 132 7.19 12.58 -10.59
N GLU A 133 8.31 13.19 -10.31
CA GLU A 133 8.54 13.99 -9.10
C GLU A 133 7.69 15.25 -9.07
N ASP A 134 7.50 15.92 -10.21
CA ASP A 134 6.64 17.11 -10.32
C ASP A 134 5.18 16.79 -9.97
N VAL A 135 4.65 15.65 -10.44
CA VAL A 135 3.30 15.17 -10.11
C VAL A 135 3.20 14.84 -8.61
N ILE A 136 4.20 14.19 -8.04
CA ILE A 136 4.24 13.90 -6.60
C ILE A 136 4.18 15.18 -5.76
N LEU A 137 4.97 16.20 -6.13
CA LEU A 137 4.99 17.48 -5.43
C LEU A 137 3.64 18.20 -5.52
N GLU A 138 2.98 18.18 -6.68
CA GLU A 138 1.65 18.75 -6.87
C GLU A 138 0.61 18.04 -5.97
N VAL A 139 0.59 16.71 -5.99
CA VAL A 139 -0.32 15.91 -5.16
C VAL A 139 -0.04 16.13 -3.67
N ALA A 140 1.23 16.17 -3.25
CA ALA A 140 1.60 16.44 -1.87
C ALA A 140 1.16 17.84 -1.40
N GLY A 141 1.28 18.85 -2.26
CA GLY A 141 0.80 20.21 -2.01
C GLY A 141 -0.71 20.24 -1.78
N SER A 142 -1.49 19.51 -2.58
CA SER A 142 -2.94 19.40 -2.42
C SER A 142 -3.35 18.70 -1.12
N CYS A 143 -2.46 17.88 -0.55
CA CYS A 143 -2.66 17.24 0.75
C CYS A 143 -2.42 18.17 1.95
N GLY A 144 -2.01 19.43 1.74
CA GLY A 144 -1.74 20.38 2.82
C GLY A 144 -0.51 20.02 3.65
N LEU A 145 0.47 19.34 3.06
CA LEU A 145 1.76 19.09 3.70
C LEU A 145 2.62 20.36 3.70
N ASP A 146 3.50 20.49 4.70
CA ASP A 146 4.55 21.51 4.66
C ASP A 146 5.52 21.17 3.52
N MET A 147 5.38 21.86 2.39
CA MET A 147 6.08 21.53 1.15
C MET A 147 7.57 21.73 1.23
N HIS A 148 8.06 22.68 2.03
CA HIS A 148 9.51 22.84 2.23
C HIS A 148 10.08 21.63 2.99
N ARG A 149 9.46 21.22 4.09
CA ARG A 149 9.89 20.03 4.84
C ARG A 149 9.69 18.75 4.03
N PHE A 150 8.58 18.65 3.29
CA PHE A 150 8.31 17.49 2.44
C PHE A 150 9.34 17.32 1.33
N ALA A 151 9.65 18.36 0.57
CA ALA A 151 10.65 18.30 -0.50
C ALA A 151 12.04 17.94 0.05
N ASN A 152 12.46 18.55 1.16
CA ASN A 152 13.72 18.20 1.81
C ASN A 152 13.78 16.73 2.24
N ALA A 153 12.69 16.19 2.80
CA ALA A 153 12.61 14.78 3.17
C ALA A 153 12.54 13.87 1.95
N PHE A 154 11.74 14.23 0.93
CA PHE A 154 11.52 13.44 -0.27
C PHE A 154 12.80 13.23 -1.09
N PHE A 155 13.60 14.27 -1.26
CA PHE A 155 14.86 14.22 -2.00
C PHE A 155 16.07 13.79 -1.18
N SER A 156 15.88 13.47 0.12
CA SER A 156 17.00 13.09 0.98
C SER A 156 17.50 11.67 0.71
N ASP A 157 18.83 11.48 0.79
CA ASP A 157 19.44 10.16 0.76
C ASP A 157 18.96 9.26 1.93
N HIS A 158 18.60 9.88 3.05
CA HIS A 158 18.05 9.17 4.20
C HIS A 158 16.73 8.47 3.85
N THR A 159 15.78 9.19 3.24
CA THR A 159 14.51 8.62 2.79
C THR A 159 14.73 7.52 1.76
N ARG A 160 15.62 7.75 0.79
CA ARG A 160 15.93 6.76 -0.23
C ARG A 160 16.48 5.48 0.38
N ARG A 161 17.48 5.58 1.25
CA ARG A 161 18.05 4.43 1.96
C ARG A 161 16.99 3.71 2.78
N ALA A 162 16.24 4.42 3.61
CA ALA A 162 15.22 3.82 4.47
C ALA A 162 14.15 3.03 3.70
N VAL A 163 13.76 3.46 2.49
CA VAL A 163 12.81 2.72 1.65
C VAL A 163 13.46 1.52 0.97
N LEU A 164 14.70 1.65 0.50
CA LEU A 164 15.44 0.54 -0.11
C LEU A 164 15.77 -0.54 0.92
N ASP A 165 16.22 -0.16 2.12
CA ASP A 165 16.47 -1.11 3.22
C ASP A 165 15.21 -1.92 3.55
N GLN A 166 14.04 -1.30 3.59
CA GLN A 166 12.77 -1.99 3.81
C GLN A 166 12.40 -2.94 2.65
N HIS A 167 12.74 -2.57 1.42
CA HIS A 167 12.56 -3.44 0.26
C HIS A 167 13.49 -4.65 0.33
N GLU A 168 14.77 -4.46 0.68
CA GLU A 168 15.74 -5.53 0.86
C GLU A 168 15.38 -6.45 2.02
N GLU A 169 14.92 -5.90 3.15
CA GLU A 169 14.37 -6.69 4.26
C GLU A 169 13.20 -7.58 3.81
N ALA A 170 12.31 -7.06 2.95
CA ALA A 170 11.22 -7.85 2.40
C ALA A 170 11.72 -9.01 1.53
N LEU A 171 12.68 -8.75 0.64
CA LEU A 171 13.32 -9.80 -0.18
C LEU A 171 14.00 -10.86 0.69
N ALA A 172 14.73 -10.45 1.74
CA ALA A 172 15.37 -11.37 2.69
C ALA A 172 14.35 -12.24 3.47
N ARG A 173 13.11 -11.76 3.63
CA ARG A 173 11.99 -12.55 4.20
C ARG A 173 11.28 -13.43 3.17
N GLY A 174 11.76 -13.51 1.93
CA GLY A 174 11.15 -14.29 0.86
C GLY A 174 9.91 -13.65 0.23
N ILE A 175 9.72 -12.34 0.40
CA ILE A 175 8.66 -11.57 -0.26
C ILE A 175 9.19 -11.12 -1.61
N ASP A 176 8.64 -11.63 -2.69
CA ASP A 176 9.03 -11.36 -4.09
C ASP A 176 7.95 -10.65 -4.90
N SER A 177 6.77 -10.46 -4.33
CA SER A 177 5.60 -9.92 -5.01
C SER A 177 4.66 -9.19 -4.07
N VAL A 178 3.83 -8.31 -4.64
CA VAL A 178 2.82 -7.55 -3.90
C VAL A 178 1.42 -7.68 -4.54
N PRO A 179 0.39 -7.59 -3.69
CA PRO A 179 0.43 -7.45 -2.23
C PRO A 179 0.87 -8.74 -1.53
N THR A 180 1.61 -8.61 -0.45
CA THR A 180 1.87 -9.73 0.46
C THR A 180 1.54 -9.29 1.89
N LEU A 181 0.67 -10.05 2.55
CA LEU A 181 0.26 -9.83 3.93
C LEU A 181 1.03 -10.77 4.86
N ILE A 182 1.61 -10.21 5.93
CA ILE A 182 2.10 -10.97 7.09
C ILE A 182 1.15 -10.74 8.25
N VAL A 183 0.70 -11.82 8.88
CA VAL A 183 -0.17 -11.79 10.06
C VAL A 183 0.63 -12.21 11.28
N GLY A 184 0.84 -11.28 12.22
CA GLY A 184 1.52 -11.53 13.48
C GLY A 184 2.96 -12.05 13.34
N ASP A 185 3.67 -11.66 12.29
CA ASP A 185 5.02 -12.11 11.93
C ASP A 185 5.17 -13.62 11.62
N GLU A 186 4.09 -14.39 11.61
CA GLU A 186 4.09 -15.85 11.44
C GLU A 186 3.51 -16.30 10.09
N TRP A 187 2.35 -15.76 9.69
CA TRP A 187 1.65 -16.25 8.51
C TRP A 187 1.80 -15.31 7.33
N MET A 188 2.21 -15.85 6.20
CA MET A 188 2.39 -15.11 4.95
C MET A 188 1.29 -15.49 3.95
N LEU A 189 0.65 -14.48 3.35
CA LEU A 189 -0.33 -14.61 2.28
C LEU A 189 0.10 -13.75 1.10
N SER A 190 0.55 -14.36 0.02
CA SER A 190 0.91 -13.65 -1.21
C SER A 190 -0.31 -13.48 -2.12
N GLY A 191 -0.41 -12.33 -2.78
CA GLY A 191 -1.49 -11.94 -3.66
C GLY A 191 -2.72 -11.38 -2.92
N ALA A 192 -3.53 -10.62 -3.65
CA ALA A 192 -4.79 -10.12 -3.12
C ALA A 192 -5.78 -11.27 -2.90
N ARG A 193 -6.38 -11.31 -1.72
CA ARG A 193 -7.41 -12.27 -1.33
C ARG A 193 -8.77 -11.60 -1.23
N SER A 194 -9.82 -12.38 -1.35
CA SER A 194 -11.17 -11.88 -1.07
C SER A 194 -11.31 -11.42 0.39
N LEU A 195 -12.25 -10.53 0.65
CA LEU A 195 -12.56 -10.07 2.01
C LEU A 195 -12.86 -11.24 2.95
N GLY A 196 -13.56 -12.28 2.43
CA GLY A 196 -13.89 -13.49 3.18
C GLY A 196 -12.67 -14.34 3.57
N GLU A 197 -11.70 -14.47 2.65
CA GLU A 197 -10.45 -15.20 2.92
C GLU A 197 -9.59 -14.47 3.94
N TYR A 198 -9.40 -13.14 3.79
CA TYR A 198 -8.67 -12.34 4.79
C TYR A 198 -9.37 -12.45 6.17
N ARG A 199 -10.71 -12.28 6.22
CA ARG A 199 -11.48 -12.40 7.46
C ARG A 199 -11.29 -13.75 8.13
N SER A 200 -11.38 -14.84 7.38
CA SER A 200 -11.24 -16.20 7.92
C SER A 200 -9.82 -16.45 8.45
N THR A 201 -8.80 -15.95 7.75
CA THR A 201 -7.39 -16.04 8.16
C THR A 201 -7.15 -15.28 9.47
N ILE A 202 -7.57 -14.00 9.53
CA ILE A 202 -7.40 -13.17 10.72
C ILE A 202 -8.14 -13.79 11.92
N ARG A 203 -9.39 -14.26 11.75
CA ARG A 203 -10.15 -14.95 12.81
C ARG A 203 -9.47 -16.22 13.30
N ARG A 204 -8.89 -17.00 12.39
CA ARG A 204 -8.14 -18.20 12.76
C ARG A 204 -6.91 -17.86 13.56
N PHE A 205 -6.16 -16.82 13.15
CA PHE A 205 -4.97 -16.37 13.87
C PHE A 205 -5.32 -15.84 15.27
N ILE A 206 -6.34 -14.98 15.40
CA ILE A 206 -6.83 -14.47 16.70
C ILE A 206 -7.16 -15.63 17.64
N ARG A 207 -7.87 -16.67 17.16
CA ARG A 207 -8.20 -17.86 17.96
C ARG A 207 -6.96 -18.65 18.37
N GLN A 208 -5.98 -18.78 17.49
CA GLN A 208 -4.72 -19.46 17.79
C GLN A 208 -3.93 -18.74 18.90
N GLN A 209 -4.02 -17.42 18.96
CA GLN A 209 -3.41 -16.62 20.04
C GLN A 209 -4.22 -16.63 21.34
N GLY A 210 -5.29 -17.41 21.44
CA GLY A 210 -6.14 -17.49 22.62
C GLY A 210 -6.95 -16.23 22.92
N LEU A 211 -7.05 -15.29 21.95
CA LEU A 211 -7.78 -14.05 22.12
C LEU A 211 -9.27 -14.24 21.84
N ARG A 212 -10.09 -13.55 22.63
CA ARG A 212 -11.55 -13.53 22.40
C ARG A 212 -11.88 -12.51 21.31
N MET A 213 -12.77 -12.91 20.41
CA MET A 213 -13.30 -12.00 19.39
C MET A 213 -14.04 -10.84 20.06
N PRO A 214 -13.95 -9.61 19.51
CA PRO A 214 -14.74 -8.50 20.00
C PRO A 214 -16.24 -8.85 19.86
N GLU A 215 -17.00 -8.61 20.91
CA GLU A 215 -18.46 -8.70 20.82
C GLU A 215 -18.92 -7.59 19.86
N ARG A 216 -19.58 -7.96 18.75
CA ARG A 216 -20.20 -6.98 17.87
C ARG A 216 -21.30 -6.27 18.65
N ILE A 217 -21.09 -5.00 18.97
CA ILE A 217 -22.20 -4.12 19.30
C ILE A 217 -22.93 -3.89 17.98
N VAL A 218 -24.02 -4.62 17.80
CA VAL A 218 -24.95 -4.36 16.68
C VAL A 218 -25.71 -3.12 17.07
N HIS A 219 -25.39 -2.00 16.42
CA HIS A 219 -26.19 -0.77 16.47
C HIS A 219 -27.11 -0.71 15.25
#